data_a33c3e3ad4510a8550c53f6b6f42adb9
#
_entry.id   a33c3e3ad4510a8550c53f6b6f42adb9
#
_cell.length_a   1.000
_cell.length_b   1.000
_cell.length_c   1.000
_cell.angle_alpha   90.00
_cell.angle_beta   90.00
_cell.angle_gamma   90.00
#
_symmetry.space_group_name_H-M   'P 1'
#
loop_
_entity.id
_entity.type
_entity.pdbx_description
1 polymer ?
#
loop_
_entity_poly.entity_id
_entity_poly.type
_entity_poly.pdbx_seq_one_letter_code
_entity_poly.pdbx_strand_id
1 'polypeptide(L)'
;TMAIVRLAPLGVFCLMLFAAATQGIEVFGRLGWYMLTVACALVFHAVVILPLILKFVAKRSPLEFAKAMSPALFTAFSSASSNATLPLTLTSVEQRAGVSNRVSSFVLPLGATVNMDGTALYEVVAVFFIANLTPGVELGMMQQISVVFTALLASIGAAGIPHAGLVMMVIILQAVGLPTESQGLIIAVDRILDMCRTCVNVWSDSCGCAVIARFERNETD
;
A
#
# COMPACT_ATOMS: atom_id res chain seq x y z
N THR A 1 -7.78 -20.71 11.31
CA THR A 1 -7.35 -19.34 10.97
C THR A 1 -7.40 -18.44 12.20
N MET A 2 -8.47 -18.37 12.97
CA MET A 2 -8.60 -17.53 14.19
C MET A 2 -7.55 -17.82 15.29
N ALA A 3 -7.18 -19.09 15.51
CA ALA A 3 -6.16 -19.46 16.49
C ALA A 3 -4.77 -18.91 16.11
N ILE A 4 -4.41 -18.95 14.82
CA ILE A 4 -3.13 -18.42 14.30
C ILE A 4 -3.06 -16.90 14.51
N VAL A 5 -4.14 -16.17 14.22
CA VAL A 5 -4.19 -14.70 14.40
C VAL A 5 -4.01 -14.32 15.88
N ARG A 6 -4.53 -15.12 16.81
CA ARG A 6 -4.33 -14.88 18.25
C ARG A 6 -2.90 -15.09 18.73
N LEU A 7 -2.11 -15.88 18.01
CA LEU A 7 -0.69 -16.11 18.29
C LEU A 7 0.24 -15.07 17.63
N ALA A 8 -0.27 -14.27 16.71
CA ALA A 8 0.53 -13.26 16.00
C ALA A 8 1.29 -12.30 16.93
N PRO A 9 0.72 -11.77 18.03
CA PRO A 9 1.48 -10.90 18.95
C PRO A 9 2.67 -11.60 19.61
N LEU A 10 2.53 -12.89 19.92
CA LEU A 10 3.64 -13.68 20.45
C LEU A 10 4.73 -13.88 19.39
N GLY A 11 4.34 -14.18 18.16
CA GLY A 11 5.27 -14.29 17.04
C GLY A 11 6.05 -12.99 16.79
N VAL A 12 5.36 -11.86 16.78
CA VAL A 12 5.98 -10.52 16.66
C VAL A 12 6.95 -10.27 17.82
N PHE A 13 6.55 -10.56 19.06
CA PHE A 13 7.43 -10.40 20.22
C PHE A 13 8.70 -11.25 20.08
N CYS A 14 8.59 -12.53 19.69
CA CYS A 14 9.73 -13.40 19.48
C CYS A 14 10.66 -12.90 18.37
N LEU A 15 10.11 -12.41 17.26
CA LEU A 15 10.90 -11.83 16.18
C LEU A 15 11.65 -10.57 16.62
N MET A 16 11.01 -9.69 17.39
CA MET A 16 11.64 -8.48 17.93
C MET A 16 12.74 -8.81 18.94
N LEU A 17 12.50 -9.80 19.81
CA LEU A 17 13.50 -10.27 20.75
C LEU A 17 14.71 -10.90 20.03
N PHE A 18 14.48 -11.70 19.01
CA PHE A 18 15.51 -12.28 18.18
C PHE A 18 16.33 -11.20 17.46
N ALA A 19 15.66 -10.21 16.88
CA ALA A 19 16.30 -9.05 16.23
C ALA A 19 17.19 -8.26 17.21
N ALA A 20 16.67 -7.96 18.40
CA ALA A 20 17.42 -7.27 19.44
C ALA A 20 18.65 -8.08 19.91
N ALA A 21 18.52 -9.40 20.03
CA ALA A 21 19.59 -10.28 20.46
C ALA A 21 20.70 -10.43 19.39
N THR A 22 20.34 -10.43 18.12
CA THR A 22 21.28 -10.68 17.01
C THR A 22 21.88 -9.41 16.41
N GLN A 23 21.10 -8.31 16.37
CA GLN A 23 21.49 -7.06 15.71
C GLN A 23 21.65 -5.87 16.67
N GLY A 24 21.39 -6.10 17.96
CA GLY A 24 21.45 -5.06 18.99
C GLY A 24 20.23 -4.12 19.00
N ILE A 25 20.18 -3.27 20.02
CA ILE A 25 19.05 -2.33 20.22
C ILE A 25 18.98 -1.27 19.11
N GLU A 26 20.07 -0.99 18.43
CA GLU A 26 20.15 -0.01 17.34
C GLU A 26 19.23 -0.35 16.15
N VAL A 27 18.87 -1.62 15.97
CA VAL A 27 17.93 -2.04 14.93
C VAL A 27 16.58 -1.34 15.05
N PHE A 28 16.11 -1.04 16.26
CA PHE A 28 14.86 -0.33 16.49
C PHE A 28 14.91 1.13 16.00
N GLY A 29 16.05 1.78 16.13
CA GLY A 29 16.25 3.10 15.55
C GLY A 29 16.18 3.09 14.02
N ARG A 30 16.83 2.11 13.38
CA ARG A 30 16.78 1.93 11.93
C ARG A 30 15.35 1.60 11.45
N LEU A 31 14.63 0.74 12.19
CA LEU A 31 13.25 0.40 11.90
C LEU A 31 12.32 1.63 12.02
N GLY A 32 12.58 2.52 12.99
CA GLY A 32 11.87 3.79 13.12
C GLY A 32 12.05 4.70 11.90
N TRP A 33 13.27 4.82 11.39
CA TRP A 33 13.54 5.55 10.14
C TRP A 33 12.87 4.93 8.92
N TYR A 34 12.85 3.60 8.82
CA TYR A 34 12.12 2.89 7.80
C TYR A 34 10.62 3.23 7.83
N MET A 35 9.98 3.11 9.01
CA MET A 35 8.57 3.45 9.18
C MET A 35 8.27 4.90 8.80
N LEU A 36 9.13 5.83 9.21
CA LEU A 36 9.00 7.25 8.88
C LEU A 36 9.09 7.48 7.37
N THR A 37 10.05 6.82 6.70
CA THR A 37 10.23 6.93 5.25
C THR A 37 9.00 6.42 4.50
N VAL A 38 8.48 5.24 4.87
CA VAL A 38 7.23 4.71 4.28
C VAL A 38 6.06 5.65 4.53
N ALA A 39 5.89 6.13 5.77
CA ALA A 39 4.80 7.05 6.12
C ALA A 39 4.90 8.35 5.32
N CYS A 40 6.08 8.95 5.21
CA CYS A 40 6.29 10.15 4.40
C CYS A 40 5.97 9.92 2.92
N ALA A 41 6.41 8.80 2.34
CA ALA A 41 6.11 8.46 0.94
C ALA A 41 4.60 8.29 0.70
N LEU A 42 3.92 7.55 1.58
CA LEU A 42 2.47 7.35 1.51
C LEU A 42 1.69 8.67 1.67
N VAL A 43 2.07 9.49 2.64
CA VAL A 43 1.45 10.81 2.87
C VAL A 43 1.67 11.73 1.67
N PHE A 44 2.90 11.79 1.15
CA PHE A 44 3.19 12.58 -0.04
C PHE A 44 2.35 12.13 -1.24
N HIS A 45 2.25 10.83 -1.48
CA HIS A 45 1.42 10.30 -2.56
C HIS A 45 -0.07 10.65 -2.36
N ALA A 46 -0.62 10.43 -1.15
CA ALA A 46 -2.02 10.66 -0.85
C ALA A 46 -2.42 12.14 -0.83
N VAL A 47 -1.52 13.04 -0.40
CA VAL A 47 -1.85 14.46 -0.18
C VAL A 47 -1.38 15.35 -1.33
N VAL A 48 -0.37 14.93 -2.09
CA VAL A 48 0.15 15.71 -3.22
C VAL A 48 -0.20 15.08 -4.55
N ILE A 49 0.23 13.86 -4.81
CA ILE A 49 0.11 13.24 -6.15
C ILE A 49 -1.35 12.98 -6.51
N LEU A 50 -2.08 12.24 -5.68
CA LEU A 50 -3.49 11.89 -5.97
C LEU A 50 -4.41 13.11 -6.04
N PRO A 51 -4.31 14.13 -5.15
CA PRO A 51 -5.05 15.38 -5.30
C PRO A 51 -4.71 16.17 -6.56
N LEU A 52 -3.45 16.16 -7.02
CA LEU A 52 -3.08 16.78 -8.30
C LEU A 52 -3.77 16.06 -9.48
N ILE A 53 -3.80 14.73 -9.48
CA ILE A 53 -4.53 13.94 -10.48
C ILE A 53 -6.02 14.28 -10.45
N LEU A 54 -6.65 14.30 -9.27
CA LEU A 54 -8.06 14.69 -9.14
C LEU A 54 -8.34 16.08 -9.69
N LYS A 55 -7.49 17.05 -9.34
CA LYS A 55 -7.69 18.45 -9.75
C LYS A 55 -7.46 18.64 -11.25
N PHE A 56 -6.37 18.14 -11.79
CA PHE A 56 -5.96 18.44 -13.16
C PHE A 56 -6.50 17.42 -14.18
N VAL A 57 -6.59 16.15 -13.82
CA VAL A 57 -7.06 15.09 -14.72
C VAL A 57 -8.56 14.84 -14.56
N ALA A 58 -9.06 14.58 -13.36
CA ALA A 58 -10.49 14.35 -13.13
C ALA A 58 -11.32 15.63 -13.10
N LYS A 59 -10.69 16.83 -12.98
CA LYS A 59 -11.34 18.14 -12.83
C LYS A 59 -12.34 18.21 -11.68
N ARG A 60 -12.01 17.55 -10.57
CA ARG A 60 -12.80 17.54 -9.35
C ARG A 60 -12.07 18.25 -8.22
N SER A 61 -12.81 18.78 -7.24
CA SER A 61 -12.26 19.36 -6.02
C SER A 61 -11.69 18.24 -5.14
N PRO A 62 -10.36 18.21 -4.86
CA PRO A 62 -9.77 17.14 -4.05
C PRO A 62 -10.33 17.07 -2.63
N LEU A 63 -10.60 18.23 -2.02
CA LEU A 63 -11.10 18.29 -0.65
C LEU A 63 -12.55 17.78 -0.53
N GLU A 64 -13.42 18.15 -1.48
CA GLU A 64 -14.80 17.66 -1.51
C GLU A 64 -14.85 16.17 -1.78
N PHE A 65 -14.01 15.69 -2.70
CA PHE A 65 -13.92 14.29 -3.02
C PHE A 65 -13.38 13.48 -1.83
N ALA A 66 -12.34 13.95 -1.13
CA ALA A 66 -11.83 13.33 0.09
C ALA A 66 -12.88 13.27 1.21
N LYS A 67 -13.68 14.34 1.39
CA LYS A 67 -14.83 14.33 2.33
C LYS A 67 -15.88 13.29 1.95
N ALA A 68 -16.19 13.15 0.66
CA ALA A 68 -17.12 12.13 0.17
C ALA A 68 -16.60 10.72 0.46
N MET A 69 -15.29 10.48 0.28
CA MET A 69 -14.64 9.19 0.47
C MET A 69 -14.29 8.87 1.92
N SER A 70 -14.42 9.81 2.86
CA SER A 70 -13.95 9.63 4.25
C SER A 70 -14.44 8.35 4.93
N PRO A 71 -15.70 7.87 4.81
CA PRO A 71 -16.10 6.62 5.45
C PRO A 71 -15.35 5.40 4.91
N ALA A 72 -15.13 5.35 3.58
CA ALA A 72 -14.37 4.27 2.97
C ALA A 72 -12.91 4.30 3.41
N LEU A 73 -12.29 5.50 3.47
CA LEU A 73 -10.90 5.65 3.89
C LEU A 73 -10.68 5.23 5.35
N PHE A 74 -11.59 5.62 6.27
CA PHE A 74 -11.53 5.17 7.67
C PHE A 74 -11.71 3.66 7.80
N THR A 75 -12.60 3.07 7.01
CA THR A 75 -12.80 1.61 7.02
C THR A 75 -11.60 0.88 6.42
N ALA A 76 -11.01 1.39 5.35
CA ALA A 76 -9.79 0.85 4.76
C ALA A 76 -8.63 0.87 5.78
N PHE A 77 -8.45 2.00 6.46
CA PHE A 77 -7.45 2.13 7.51
C PHE A 77 -7.67 1.13 8.65
N SER A 78 -8.88 0.98 9.15
CA SER A 78 -9.16 0.09 10.29
C SER A 78 -9.12 -1.39 9.93
N SER A 79 -9.60 -1.76 8.74
CA SER A 79 -9.67 -3.16 8.29
C SER A 79 -8.34 -3.68 7.71
N ALA A 80 -7.51 -2.77 7.15
CA ALA A 80 -6.36 -3.10 6.34
C ALA A 80 -6.70 -4.06 5.17
N SER A 81 -7.89 -3.90 4.57
CA SER A 81 -8.36 -4.75 3.47
C SER A 81 -9.19 -3.94 2.48
N SER A 82 -8.67 -3.77 1.26
CA SER A 82 -9.38 -3.11 0.16
C SER A 82 -10.65 -3.88 -0.21
N ASN A 83 -10.58 -5.22 -0.22
CA ASN A 83 -11.73 -6.06 -0.53
C ASN A 83 -12.85 -5.96 0.53
N ALA A 84 -12.50 -5.94 1.82
CA ALA A 84 -13.49 -5.76 2.89
C ALA A 84 -14.12 -4.36 2.85
N THR A 85 -13.39 -3.36 2.36
CA THR A 85 -13.85 -1.96 2.25
C THR A 85 -14.65 -1.72 0.97
N LEU A 86 -14.51 -2.56 -0.05
CA LEU A 86 -15.07 -2.35 -1.40
C LEU A 86 -16.57 -1.97 -1.43
N PRO A 87 -17.48 -2.61 -0.67
CA PRO A 87 -18.89 -2.21 -0.68
C PRO A 87 -19.10 -0.76 -0.23
N LEU A 88 -18.33 -0.31 0.78
CA LEU A 88 -18.42 1.05 1.26
C LEU A 88 -17.73 2.04 0.31
N THR A 89 -16.67 1.62 -0.37
CA THR A 89 -16.00 2.40 -1.42
C THR A 89 -16.97 2.66 -2.58
N LEU A 90 -17.67 1.63 -3.06
CA LEU A 90 -18.71 1.76 -4.09
C LEU A 90 -19.79 2.76 -3.66
N THR A 91 -20.37 2.56 -2.48
CA THR A 91 -21.43 3.46 -1.95
C THR A 91 -20.93 4.90 -1.84
N SER A 92 -19.69 5.11 -1.36
CA SER A 92 -19.12 6.46 -1.18
C SER A 92 -18.87 7.14 -2.53
N VAL A 93 -18.32 6.42 -3.49
CA VAL A 93 -18.02 6.96 -4.83
C VAL A 93 -19.33 7.30 -5.58
N GLU A 94 -20.35 6.44 -5.50
CA GLU A 94 -21.61 6.63 -6.21
C GLU A 94 -22.49 7.70 -5.55
N GLN A 95 -22.83 7.50 -4.28
CA GLN A 95 -23.85 8.31 -3.61
C GLN A 95 -23.31 9.63 -3.09
N ARG A 96 -22.03 9.69 -2.71
CA ARG A 96 -21.44 10.88 -2.10
C ARG A 96 -20.54 11.66 -3.06
N ALA A 97 -19.83 10.97 -3.95
CA ALA A 97 -18.96 11.62 -4.93
C ALA A 97 -19.61 11.74 -6.33
N GLY A 98 -20.81 11.16 -6.57
CA GLY A 98 -21.58 11.33 -7.79
C GLY A 98 -20.92 10.71 -9.04
N VAL A 99 -20.25 9.57 -8.89
CA VAL A 99 -19.75 8.77 -10.00
C VAL A 99 -20.81 7.75 -10.42
N SER A 100 -20.98 7.51 -11.72
CA SER A 100 -21.97 6.56 -12.21
C SER A 100 -21.65 5.12 -11.77
N ASN A 101 -22.69 4.34 -11.47
CA ASN A 101 -22.54 2.90 -11.15
C ASN A 101 -21.89 2.14 -12.31
N ARG A 102 -22.10 2.54 -13.55
CA ARG A 102 -21.51 1.95 -14.76
C ARG A 102 -19.96 1.96 -14.67
N VAL A 103 -19.36 3.06 -14.21
CA VAL A 103 -17.91 3.16 -14.04
C VAL A 103 -17.46 2.50 -12.74
N SER A 104 -18.08 2.82 -11.62
CA SER A 104 -17.65 2.39 -10.28
C SER A 104 -17.68 0.88 -10.12
N SER A 105 -18.75 0.21 -10.63
CA SER A 105 -18.93 -1.25 -10.55
C SER A 105 -17.87 -2.06 -11.30
N PHE A 106 -17.21 -1.46 -12.28
CA PHE A 106 -16.10 -2.08 -13.00
C PHE A 106 -14.73 -1.67 -12.44
N VAL A 107 -14.52 -0.36 -12.25
CA VAL A 107 -13.20 0.19 -11.91
C VAL A 107 -12.77 -0.19 -10.49
N LEU A 108 -13.67 -0.08 -9.50
CA LEU A 108 -13.29 -0.27 -8.10
C LEU A 108 -12.98 -1.74 -7.75
N PRO A 109 -13.75 -2.76 -8.21
CA PRO A 109 -13.37 -4.15 -8.00
C PRO A 109 -12.06 -4.53 -8.67
N LEU A 110 -11.79 -3.99 -9.85
CA LEU A 110 -10.52 -4.17 -10.55
C LEU A 110 -9.37 -3.48 -9.79
N GLY A 111 -9.56 -2.22 -9.39
CA GLY A 111 -8.60 -1.43 -8.64
C GLY A 111 -8.18 -2.10 -7.33
N ALA A 112 -9.13 -2.65 -6.58
CA ALA A 112 -8.87 -3.32 -5.31
C ALA A 112 -7.86 -4.50 -5.39
N THR A 113 -7.53 -4.95 -6.60
CA THR A 113 -6.56 -6.03 -6.85
C THR A 113 -5.41 -5.62 -7.77
N VAL A 114 -5.61 -4.65 -8.67
CA VAL A 114 -4.62 -4.27 -9.70
C VAL A 114 -3.93 -2.95 -9.38
N ASN A 115 -4.60 -2.04 -8.69
CA ASN A 115 -4.08 -0.70 -8.41
C ASN A 115 -3.65 -0.57 -6.94
N MET A 116 -2.55 -1.20 -6.57
CA MET A 116 -2.00 -1.19 -5.21
C MET A 116 -0.73 -0.34 -5.13
N ASP A 117 -0.83 0.92 -5.46
CA ASP A 117 0.28 1.89 -5.48
C ASP A 117 0.89 2.15 -4.10
N GLY A 118 0.08 2.21 -3.04
CA GLY A 118 0.58 2.28 -1.66
C GLY A 118 1.37 1.02 -1.27
N THR A 119 0.99 -0.15 -1.77
CA THR A 119 1.72 -1.40 -1.55
C THR A 119 3.04 -1.40 -2.31
N ALA A 120 3.05 -0.97 -3.57
CA ALA A 120 4.28 -0.84 -4.36
C ALA A 120 5.30 0.12 -3.69
N LEU A 121 4.85 1.28 -3.21
CA LEU A 121 5.69 2.22 -2.47
C LEU A 121 6.32 1.59 -1.22
N TYR A 122 5.50 0.89 -0.44
CA TYR A 122 5.96 0.17 0.75
C TYR A 122 7.01 -0.88 0.40
N GLU A 123 6.77 -1.70 -0.61
CA GLU A 123 7.66 -2.78 -1.04
C GLU A 123 9.02 -2.26 -1.49
N VAL A 124 9.05 -1.19 -2.29
CA VAL A 124 10.31 -0.56 -2.73
C VAL A 124 11.13 -0.07 -1.54
N VAL A 125 10.53 0.66 -0.62
CA VAL A 125 11.23 1.18 0.57
C VAL A 125 11.69 0.03 1.47
N ALA A 126 10.89 -1.02 1.62
CA ALA A 126 11.24 -2.20 2.41
C ALA A 126 12.42 -2.97 1.83
N VAL A 127 12.47 -3.17 0.52
CA VAL A 127 13.58 -3.86 -0.14
C VAL A 127 14.88 -3.04 -0.03
N PHE A 128 14.82 -1.73 -0.21
CA PHE A 128 15.99 -0.86 -0.01
C PHE A 128 16.45 -0.85 1.46
N PHE A 129 15.52 -0.89 2.40
CA PHE A 129 15.86 -1.00 3.83
C PHE A 129 16.58 -2.32 4.12
N ILE A 130 16.07 -3.45 3.60
CA ILE A 130 16.70 -4.76 3.77
C ILE A 130 18.08 -4.79 3.10
N ALA A 131 18.22 -4.24 1.90
CA ALA A 131 19.52 -4.16 1.22
C ALA A 131 20.55 -3.39 2.05
N ASN A 132 20.16 -2.26 2.63
CA ASN A 132 21.03 -1.46 3.51
C ASN A 132 21.38 -2.14 4.84
N LEU A 133 20.60 -3.11 5.28
CA LEU A 133 20.89 -3.92 6.47
C LEU A 133 21.77 -5.13 6.17
N THR A 134 21.85 -5.54 4.90
CA THR A 134 22.57 -6.76 4.48
C THR A 134 24.05 -6.42 4.21
N PRO A 135 25.00 -6.94 5.00
CA PRO A 135 26.42 -6.65 4.80
C PRO A 135 26.91 -7.06 3.41
N GLY A 136 27.67 -6.17 2.78
CA GLY A 136 28.26 -6.45 1.46
C GLY A 136 27.30 -6.34 0.27
N VAL A 137 26.08 -5.87 0.49
CA VAL A 137 25.09 -5.61 -0.57
C VAL A 137 25.02 -4.11 -0.83
N GLU A 138 25.40 -3.73 -2.03
CA GLU A 138 25.18 -2.38 -2.59
C GLU A 138 24.36 -2.51 -3.85
N LEU A 139 23.13 -1.96 -3.84
CA LEU A 139 22.28 -1.95 -5.04
C LEU A 139 22.75 -0.88 -6.01
N GLY A 140 23.32 -1.30 -7.13
CA GLY A 140 23.62 -0.42 -8.24
C GLY A 140 22.34 0.16 -8.88
N MET A 141 22.46 1.20 -9.69
CA MET A 141 21.32 1.91 -10.31
C MET A 141 20.36 0.95 -11.06
N MET A 142 20.90 -0.01 -11.82
CA MET A 142 20.08 -0.98 -12.57
C MET A 142 19.29 -1.91 -11.62
N GLN A 143 19.87 -2.31 -10.51
CA GLN A 143 19.20 -3.12 -9.50
C GLN A 143 18.10 -2.33 -8.80
N GLN A 144 18.35 -1.04 -8.48
CA GLN A 144 17.33 -0.16 -7.91
C GLN A 144 16.13 0.00 -8.86
N ILE A 145 16.38 0.23 -10.15
CA ILE A 145 15.33 0.27 -11.18
C ILE A 145 14.59 -1.07 -11.25
N SER A 146 15.31 -2.20 -11.21
CA SER A 146 14.70 -3.52 -11.20
C SER A 146 13.79 -3.74 -9.98
N VAL A 147 14.20 -3.29 -8.78
CA VAL A 147 13.35 -3.32 -7.58
C VAL A 147 12.04 -2.58 -7.81
N VAL A 148 12.10 -1.36 -8.36
CA VAL A 148 10.89 -0.55 -8.62
C VAL A 148 9.95 -1.27 -9.61
N PHE A 149 10.47 -1.77 -10.73
CA PHE A 149 9.65 -2.49 -11.71
C PHE A 149 9.06 -3.78 -11.15
N THR A 150 9.86 -4.56 -10.39
CA THR A 150 9.39 -5.80 -9.78
C THR A 150 8.31 -5.53 -8.72
N ALA A 151 8.48 -4.48 -7.91
CA ALA A 151 7.47 -4.07 -6.93
C ALA A 151 6.16 -3.63 -7.61
N LEU A 152 6.24 -2.85 -8.69
CA LEU A 152 5.05 -2.49 -9.48
C LEU A 152 4.33 -3.72 -10.03
N LEU A 153 5.07 -4.67 -10.60
CA LEU A 153 4.47 -5.89 -11.13
C LEU A 153 3.91 -6.79 -10.02
N ALA A 154 4.61 -6.93 -8.90
CA ALA A 154 4.16 -7.70 -7.75
C ALA A 154 2.88 -7.10 -7.14
N SER A 155 2.82 -5.77 -7.00
CA SER A 155 1.65 -5.10 -6.44
C SER A 155 0.38 -5.27 -7.29
N ILE A 156 0.51 -5.39 -8.63
CA ILE A 156 -0.62 -5.68 -9.54
C ILE A 156 -1.25 -7.06 -9.27
N GLY A 157 -0.49 -8.02 -8.76
CA GLY A 157 -0.99 -9.36 -8.42
C GLY A 157 -1.36 -9.55 -6.96
N ALA A 158 -1.21 -8.53 -6.14
CA ALA A 158 -1.48 -8.63 -4.72
C ALA A 158 -2.99 -8.73 -4.43
N ALA A 159 -3.35 -9.56 -3.46
CA ALA A 159 -4.75 -9.66 -3.03
C ALA A 159 -5.12 -8.49 -2.08
N GLY A 160 -6.32 -7.95 -2.21
CA GLY A 160 -6.83 -6.86 -1.34
C GLY A 160 -7.17 -7.31 0.09
N ILE A 161 -6.31 -8.11 0.71
CA ILE A 161 -6.44 -8.68 2.05
C ILE A 161 -5.27 -8.22 2.95
N PRO A 162 -5.43 -8.24 4.29
CA PRO A 162 -4.35 -7.86 5.20
C PRO A 162 -3.05 -8.66 4.96
N HIS A 163 -1.93 -7.97 5.10
CA HIS A 163 -0.57 -8.53 4.95
C HIS A 163 -0.19 -9.06 3.56
N ALA A 164 -0.96 -8.80 2.50
CA ALA A 164 -0.64 -9.26 1.15
C ALA A 164 0.73 -8.75 0.66
N GLY A 165 1.11 -7.53 0.97
CA GLY A 165 2.42 -6.97 0.61
C GLY A 165 3.62 -7.72 1.21
N LEU A 166 3.47 -8.36 2.38
CA LEU A 166 4.53 -9.21 2.94
C LEU A 166 4.80 -10.44 2.05
N VAL A 167 3.76 -11.02 1.47
CA VAL A 167 3.92 -12.17 0.57
C VAL A 167 4.58 -11.74 -0.73
N MET A 168 4.18 -10.60 -1.28
CA MET A 168 4.78 -10.07 -2.52
C MET A 168 6.22 -9.63 -2.31
N MET A 169 6.58 -9.12 -1.15
CA MET A 169 7.95 -8.75 -0.81
C MET A 169 8.94 -9.93 -0.91
N VAL A 170 8.52 -11.16 -0.57
CA VAL A 170 9.36 -12.35 -0.75
C VAL A 170 9.76 -12.53 -2.21
N ILE A 171 8.81 -12.33 -3.12
CA ILE A 171 9.05 -12.43 -4.56
C ILE A 171 10.08 -11.39 -5.03
N ILE A 172 9.95 -10.15 -4.53
CA ILE A 172 10.87 -9.07 -4.89
C ILE A 172 12.27 -9.34 -4.34
N LEU A 173 12.37 -9.74 -3.07
CA LEU A 173 13.66 -10.07 -2.45
C LEU A 173 14.39 -11.19 -3.21
N GLN A 174 13.66 -12.24 -3.60
CA GLN A 174 14.22 -13.35 -4.39
C GLN A 174 14.67 -12.87 -5.78
N ALA A 175 13.88 -12.00 -6.44
CA ALA A 175 14.21 -11.49 -7.77
C ALA A 175 15.51 -10.66 -7.79
N VAL A 176 15.84 -9.99 -6.67
CA VAL A 176 17.06 -9.17 -6.54
C VAL A 176 18.18 -9.85 -5.76
N GLY A 177 17.99 -11.12 -5.36
CA GLY A 177 19.01 -11.92 -4.67
C GLY A 177 19.25 -11.52 -3.21
N LEU A 178 18.26 -10.92 -2.55
CA LEU A 178 18.34 -10.55 -1.13
C LEU A 178 17.78 -11.68 -0.22
N PRO A 179 18.29 -11.79 1.02
CA PRO A 179 17.84 -12.79 1.97
C PRO A 179 16.38 -12.52 2.40
N THR A 180 15.53 -13.50 2.23
CA THR A 180 14.10 -13.41 2.59
C THR A 180 13.84 -13.40 4.10
N GLU A 181 14.78 -13.96 4.88
CA GLU A 181 14.73 -14.01 6.36
C GLU A 181 14.73 -12.61 6.98
N SER A 182 15.36 -11.64 6.33
CA SER A 182 15.42 -10.25 6.77
C SER A 182 14.05 -9.57 6.82
N GLN A 183 13.04 -10.13 6.15
CA GLN A 183 11.65 -9.67 6.25
C GLN A 183 11.09 -9.78 7.68
N GLY A 184 11.62 -10.65 8.51
CA GLY A 184 11.19 -10.83 9.90
C GLY A 184 11.13 -9.53 10.71
N LEU A 185 12.08 -8.61 10.46
CA LEU A 185 12.10 -7.28 11.08
C LEU A 185 10.89 -6.42 10.69
N ILE A 186 10.51 -6.48 9.42
CA ILE A 186 9.43 -5.67 8.86
C ILE A 186 8.08 -6.16 9.37
N ILE A 187 7.89 -7.47 9.54
CA ILE A 187 6.66 -8.07 10.06
C ILE A 187 6.22 -7.42 11.38
N ALA A 188 7.17 -7.06 12.22
CA ALA A 188 6.90 -6.48 13.54
C ALA A 188 6.16 -5.14 13.47
N VAL A 189 6.38 -4.34 12.44
CA VAL A 189 5.78 -3.01 12.25
C VAL A 189 4.75 -2.98 11.12
N ASP A 190 4.62 -4.08 10.37
CA ASP A 190 3.81 -4.16 9.17
C ASP A 190 2.34 -3.79 9.42
N ARG A 191 1.77 -4.16 10.56
CA ARG A 191 0.35 -3.90 10.83
C ARG A 191 -0.04 -2.43 10.69
N ILE A 192 0.77 -1.51 11.22
CA ILE A 192 0.50 -0.07 11.14
C ILE A 192 0.68 0.41 9.70
N LEU A 193 1.75 -0.05 9.05
CA LEU A 193 2.03 0.31 7.66
C LEU A 193 0.97 -0.24 6.70
N ASP A 194 0.45 -1.44 6.96
CA ASP A 194 -0.63 -2.07 6.19
C ASP A 194 -1.94 -1.25 6.24
N MET A 195 -2.29 -0.74 7.43
CA MET A 195 -3.43 0.16 7.60
C MET A 195 -3.27 1.43 6.75
N CYS A 196 -2.09 2.04 6.79
CA CYS A 196 -1.79 3.25 6.02
C CYS A 196 -1.81 3.00 4.51
N ARG A 197 -1.10 1.96 4.03
CA ARG A 197 -1.04 1.65 2.59
C ARG A 197 -2.39 1.24 2.02
N THR A 198 -3.21 0.50 2.78
CA THR A 198 -4.57 0.14 2.35
C THR A 198 -5.46 1.37 2.19
N CYS A 199 -5.36 2.33 3.10
CA CYS A 199 -6.05 3.61 2.98
C CYS A 199 -5.63 4.35 1.70
N VAL A 200 -4.34 4.37 1.38
CA VAL A 200 -3.81 4.99 0.14
C VAL A 200 -4.29 4.24 -1.10
N ASN A 201 -4.27 2.91 -1.11
CA ASN A 201 -4.77 2.11 -2.23
C ASN A 201 -6.25 2.43 -2.53
N VAL A 202 -7.12 2.40 -1.51
CA VAL A 202 -8.55 2.73 -1.67
C VAL A 202 -8.75 4.18 -2.13
N TRP A 203 -7.91 5.11 -1.67
CA TRP A 203 -7.92 6.50 -2.12
C TRP A 203 -7.54 6.61 -3.59
N SER A 204 -6.48 5.92 -4.02
CA SER A 204 -6.03 5.86 -5.41
C SER A 204 -7.06 5.22 -6.33
N ASP A 205 -7.68 4.10 -5.93
CA ASP A 205 -8.78 3.46 -6.66
C ASP A 205 -9.93 4.45 -6.92
N SER A 206 -10.29 5.19 -5.89
CA SER A 206 -11.37 6.18 -5.97
C SER A 206 -11.01 7.35 -6.90
N CYS A 207 -9.75 7.80 -6.85
CA CYS A 207 -9.23 8.84 -7.76
C CYS A 207 -9.22 8.34 -9.21
N GLY A 208 -8.76 7.11 -9.46
CA GLY A 208 -8.78 6.47 -10.76
C GLY A 208 -10.20 6.33 -11.32
N CYS A 209 -11.15 5.94 -10.46
CA CYS A 209 -12.56 5.87 -10.80
C CYS A 209 -13.12 7.24 -11.23
N ALA A 210 -12.77 8.30 -10.53
CA ALA A 210 -13.18 9.67 -10.88
C ALA A 210 -12.58 10.15 -12.22
N VAL A 211 -11.33 9.74 -12.50
CA VAL A 211 -10.67 10.03 -13.78
C VAL A 211 -11.39 9.34 -14.94
N ILE A 212 -11.66 8.05 -14.83
CA ILE A 212 -12.33 7.26 -15.87
C ILE A 212 -13.74 7.81 -16.11
N ALA A 213 -14.49 8.10 -15.04
CA ALA A 213 -15.83 8.68 -15.14
C ALA A 213 -15.89 10.01 -15.91
N ARG A 214 -14.82 10.80 -15.85
CA ARG A 214 -14.74 12.03 -16.64
C ARG A 214 -14.58 11.74 -18.13
N PHE A 215 -13.72 10.80 -18.50
CA PHE A 215 -13.50 10.46 -19.90
C PHE A 215 -14.72 9.81 -20.53
N GLU A 216 -15.41 8.91 -19.80
CA GLU A 216 -16.66 8.30 -20.27
C GLU A 216 -17.76 9.36 -20.54
N ARG A 217 -17.90 10.36 -19.68
CA ARG A 217 -18.88 11.42 -19.86
C ARG A 217 -18.63 12.25 -21.12
N ASN A 218 -17.37 12.48 -21.47
CA ASN A 218 -17.00 13.24 -22.67
C ASN A 218 -17.27 12.46 -23.97
N GLU A 219 -17.45 11.13 -23.93
CA GLU A 219 -17.79 10.32 -25.10
C GLU A 219 -19.32 10.21 -25.34
N THR A 220 -20.12 10.56 -24.35
CA THR A 220 -21.60 10.44 -24.40
C THR A 220 -22.29 11.78 -24.62
N ASP A 221 -21.60 12.91 -24.50
CA ASP A 221 -22.03 14.28 -24.79
C ASP A 221 -21.56 14.71 -26.21
#